data_813c3fdeb2cd7be41f98b54ac991a821
#
_entry.id   813c3fdeb2cd7be41f98b54ac991a821
#
_cell.length_a   1.000
_cell.length_b   1.000
_cell.length_c   1.000
_cell.angle_alpha   90.00
_cell.angle_beta   90.00
_cell.angle_gamma   90.00
#
_symmetry.space_group_name_H-M   'P 1'
#
loop_
_entity.id
_entity.type
_entity.pdbx_description
1 polymer ?
#
loop_
_entity_poly.entity_id
_entity_poly.type
_entity_poly.pdbx_seq_one_letter_code
_entity_poly.pdbx_strand_id
1 'polypeptide(L)'
;MELSTFAALLLATVAVITLFRHLTRPKLNLPPGPKPWPIIGNLNLLAGPLPHRNMHALVQKYGPIMQLKFGSYPVVVGSSVEMAEAVLKTNDVKLADRPKIAAGKYTTYNYSNITWSQYGPYWRQARKICLMEIFSPKRLDQFETVRVQELHALLRKLFVSAGKPINARDNFSDLSLSVISRLVLGKNYTVKDGNQKEYMSPKEFKEMIDELFLLNGVLDIGDSIPWLAFLDLQGYIKRMKAVGQLFDGFLEHTLNEHQQRRKGVKNYVPQDMMDILLQLSDDPNLEVQLDRTAVKAFTMDLIAGGTESSAVTVEWAISEILRKPEVFEKATEELDRVIGRERWVEERDMVNLPYIYAIAKEVMRLHPVAPMLVPRAAREDININGYDIKKGSRVLVNVWTIGRDPKVWDKPDEFFPERFIGNSIDVRGHDYELLPFGAGRRMCPGYPLGLKVIQATLSNLLHGFKWRLPDGQKKEDLNMDEIFGLSTPKKYPLVAVAEPRLPAHVYPK
;
A
#
# COMPACT_ATOMS: atom_id res chain seq x y z
N MET A 1 54.29 -9.20 -31.27
CA MET A 1 53.61 -10.47 -31.64
C MET A 1 53.00 -11.20 -30.46
N GLU A 2 53.59 -11.20 -29.30
CA GLU A 2 53.09 -11.97 -28.14
C GLU A 2 51.77 -11.44 -27.53
N LEU A 3 51.56 -10.12 -27.50
CA LEU A 3 50.34 -9.53 -26.93
C LEU A 3 49.09 -9.81 -27.74
N SER A 4 49.21 -9.86 -29.05
CA SER A 4 48.11 -10.19 -29.98
C SER A 4 47.71 -11.67 -29.95
N THR A 5 48.69 -12.59 -29.80
CA THR A 5 48.49 -14.02 -29.65
C THR A 5 47.86 -14.33 -28.28
N PHE A 6 48.23 -13.63 -27.21
CA PHE A 6 47.61 -13.79 -25.89
C PHE A 6 46.18 -13.33 -25.89
N ALA A 7 45.89 -12.18 -26.50
CA ALA A 7 44.51 -11.64 -26.63
C ALA A 7 43.63 -12.60 -27.47
N ALA A 8 44.14 -13.16 -28.57
CA ALA A 8 43.40 -14.10 -29.39
C ALA A 8 43.09 -15.42 -28.64
N LEU A 9 44.06 -15.95 -27.87
CA LEU A 9 43.86 -17.11 -27.01
C LEU A 9 42.83 -16.87 -25.91
N LEU A 10 42.87 -15.70 -25.28
CA LEU A 10 41.89 -15.30 -24.26
C LEU A 10 40.49 -15.22 -24.87
N LEU A 11 40.32 -14.61 -26.03
CA LEU A 11 39.06 -14.52 -26.73
C LEU A 11 38.53 -15.90 -27.16
N ALA A 12 39.41 -16.74 -27.67
CA ALA A 12 39.07 -18.12 -28.04
C ALA A 12 38.62 -18.92 -26.80
N THR A 13 39.35 -18.82 -25.69
CA THR A 13 39.00 -19.49 -24.43
C THR A 13 37.64 -19.00 -23.89
N VAL A 14 37.39 -17.68 -23.88
CA VAL A 14 36.09 -17.11 -23.50
C VAL A 14 34.99 -17.61 -24.44
N ALA A 15 35.23 -17.66 -25.74
CA ALA A 15 34.27 -18.16 -26.73
C ALA A 15 33.94 -19.67 -26.50
N VAL A 16 34.96 -20.50 -26.27
CA VAL A 16 34.77 -21.92 -25.94
C VAL A 16 34.01 -22.11 -24.64
N ILE A 17 34.38 -21.37 -23.59
CA ILE A 17 33.66 -21.44 -22.31
C ILE A 17 32.21 -21.00 -22.45
N THR A 18 31.96 -19.95 -23.21
CA THR A 18 30.59 -19.44 -23.46
C THR A 18 29.78 -20.45 -24.29
N LEU A 19 30.38 -21.01 -25.31
CA LEU A 19 29.76 -22.05 -26.15
C LEU A 19 29.45 -23.31 -25.33
N PHE A 20 30.41 -23.78 -24.55
CA PHE A 20 30.24 -24.95 -23.66
C PHE A 20 29.14 -24.70 -22.65
N ARG A 21 29.13 -23.52 -21.98
CA ARG A 21 28.07 -23.14 -21.07
C ARG A 21 26.71 -23.01 -21.76
N HIS A 22 26.69 -22.60 -23.03
CA HIS A 22 25.44 -22.51 -23.80
C HIS A 22 24.89 -23.90 -24.14
N LEU A 23 25.76 -24.83 -24.53
CA LEU A 23 25.40 -26.21 -24.91
C LEU A 23 25.04 -27.07 -23.70
N THR A 24 25.63 -26.83 -22.54
CA THR A 24 25.40 -27.62 -21.32
C THR A 24 24.31 -27.07 -20.41
N ARG A 25 23.77 -25.88 -20.70
CA ARG A 25 22.67 -25.34 -19.91
C ARG A 25 21.41 -26.18 -20.08
N PRO A 26 20.79 -26.64 -18.98
CA PRO A 26 19.50 -27.29 -19.05
C PRO A 26 18.49 -26.38 -19.74
N LYS A 27 17.73 -26.94 -20.67
CA LYS A 27 16.70 -26.21 -21.39
C LYS A 27 15.57 -25.91 -20.42
N LEU A 28 15.49 -24.62 -19.97
CA LEU A 28 14.46 -24.14 -19.04
C LEU A 28 13.14 -23.99 -19.76
N ASN A 29 12.07 -24.41 -19.11
CA ASN A 29 10.71 -24.08 -19.53
C ASN A 29 10.29 -22.76 -18.89
N LEU A 30 10.64 -21.63 -19.55
CA LEU A 30 10.32 -20.31 -19.04
C LEU A 30 8.88 -19.92 -19.37
N PRO A 31 8.20 -19.11 -18.52
CA PRO A 31 6.90 -18.56 -18.87
C PRO A 31 6.94 -17.80 -20.20
N PRO A 32 5.86 -17.81 -20.99
CA PRO A 32 5.78 -17.05 -22.23
C PRO A 32 5.91 -15.55 -21.96
N GLY A 33 6.34 -14.80 -22.98
CA GLY A 33 6.50 -13.36 -22.84
C GLY A 33 7.05 -12.69 -24.07
N PRO A 34 7.05 -11.35 -24.11
CA PRO A 34 7.61 -10.58 -25.22
C PRO A 34 9.13 -10.71 -25.24
N LYS A 35 9.70 -10.75 -26.47
CA LYS A 35 11.14 -10.79 -26.64
C LYS A 35 11.79 -9.53 -26.03
N PRO A 36 12.75 -9.70 -25.09
CA PRO A 36 13.39 -8.55 -24.44
C PRO A 36 14.36 -7.84 -25.39
N TRP A 37 14.44 -6.52 -25.29
CA TRP A 37 15.45 -5.71 -25.97
C TRP A 37 16.82 -5.89 -25.29
N PRO A 38 17.93 -5.71 -26.02
CA PRO A 38 19.25 -5.65 -25.40
C PRO A 38 19.29 -4.57 -24.28
N ILE A 39 20.02 -4.85 -23.20
CA ILE A 39 20.23 -3.99 -22.03
C ILE A 39 18.94 -3.68 -21.25
N ILE A 40 17.98 -2.99 -21.84
CA ILE A 40 16.78 -2.51 -21.16
C ILE A 40 15.73 -3.62 -20.91
N GLY A 41 15.82 -4.74 -21.65
CA GLY A 41 14.81 -5.79 -21.58
C GLY A 41 13.46 -5.31 -22.09
N ASN A 42 12.43 -5.42 -21.25
CA ASN A 42 11.05 -5.00 -21.53
C ASN A 42 10.65 -3.72 -20.78
N LEU A 43 11.62 -2.90 -20.31
CA LEU A 43 11.31 -1.64 -19.62
C LEU A 43 10.50 -0.67 -20.48
N ASN A 44 10.70 -0.72 -21.80
CA ASN A 44 9.89 0.06 -22.76
C ASN A 44 8.39 -0.25 -22.68
N LEU A 45 8.01 -1.45 -22.27
CA LEU A 45 6.59 -1.84 -22.11
C LEU A 45 5.97 -1.30 -20.82
N LEU A 46 6.81 -0.82 -19.88
CA LEU A 46 6.39 -0.10 -18.68
C LEU A 46 6.36 1.43 -18.94
N ALA A 47 6.93 1.87 -20.05
CA ALA A 47 6.88 3.27 -20.45
C ALA A 47 5.41 3.67 -20.69
N GLY A 48 4.89 4.48 -19.77
CA GLY A 48 3.50 4.90 -19.73
C GLY A 48 3.04 5.12 -18.30
N PRO A 49 1.94 5.84 -18.11
CA PRO A 49 1.51 6.24 -16.77
C PRO A 49 1.00 5.09 -15.91
N LEU A 50 0.61 3.95 -16.51
CA LEU A 50 -0.12 2.88 -15.82
C LEU A 50 0.45 1.47 -16.13
N PRO A 51 1.59 1.09 -15.54
CA PRO A 51 2.25 -0.19 -15.81
C PRO A 51 1.35 -1.43 -15.62
N HIS A 52 0.45 -1.42 -14.62
CA HIS A 52 -0.47 -2.53 -14.35
C HIS A 52 -1.47 -2.76 -15.49
N ARG A 53 -1.93 -1.68 -16.17
CA ARG A 53 -2.80 -1.79 -17.35
C ARG A 53 -2.03 -2.27 -18.58
N ASN A 54 -0.79 -1.83 -18.76
CA ASN A 54 0.08 -2.34 -19.81
C ASN A 54 0.32 -3.85 -19.63
N MET A 55 0.54 -4.30 -18.40
CA MET A 55 0.65 -5.73 -18.09
C MET A 55 -0.65 -6.49 -18.33
N HIS A 56 -1.82 -5.90 -18.01
CA HIS A 56 -3.11 -6.50 -18.34
C HIS A 56 -3.26 -6.74 -19.86
N ALA A 57 -2.90 -5.77 -20.69
CA ALA A 57 -2.93 -5.93 -22.14
C ALA A 57 -2.01 -7.06 -22.63
N LEU A 58 -0.84 -7.24 -21.98
CA LEU A 58 0.07 -8.34 -22.29
C LEU A 58 -0.48 -9.71 -21.88
N VAL A 59 -1.25 -9.79 -20.80
CA VAL A 59 -1.90 -11.03 -20.34
C VAL A 59 -2.85 -11.60 -21.40
N GLN A 60 -3.55 -10.74 -22.14
CA GLN A 60 -4.43 -11.16 -23.23
C GLN A 60 -3.66 -11.89 -24.34
N LYS A 61 -2.37 -11.59 -24.51
CA LYS A 61 -1.50 -12.19 -25.55
C LYS A 61 -0.70 -13.39 -25.05
N TYR A 62 -0.18 -13.32 -23.82
CA TYR A 62 0.80 -14.28 -23.29
C TYR A 62 0.21 -15.23 -22.25
N GLY A 63 -1.02 -14.96 -21.78
CA GLY A 63 -1.69 -15.79 -20.78
C GLY A 63 -1.47 -15.32 -19.34
N PRO A 64 -2.04 -16.06 -18.36
CA PRO A 64 -2.14 -15.66 -16.95
C PRO A 64 -0.81 -15.68 -16.19
N ILE A 65 0.23 -16.32 -16.73
CA ILE A 65 1.60 -16.23 -16.26
C ILE A 65 2.50 -15.82 -17.41
N MET A 66 3.30 -14.79 -17.22
CA MET A 66 4.25 -14.35 -18.25
C MET A 66 5.57 -13.94 -17.64
N GLN A 67 6.65 -14.04 -18.43
CA GLN A 67 7.97 -13.56 -18.06
C GLN A 67 8.35 -12.33 -18.87
N LEU A 68 8.75 -11.30 -18.15
CA LEU A 68 9.37 -10.08 -18.66
C LEU A 68 10.85 -10.05 -18.23
N LYS A 69 11.59 -9.09 -18.75
CA LYS A 69 12.94 -8.78 -18.28
C LYS A 69 13.03 -7.27 -18.05
N PHE A 70 13.29 -6.85 -16.81
CA PHE A 70 13.52 -5.45 -16.49
C PHE A 70 15.02 -5.21 -16.33
N GLY A 71 15.65 -4.68 -17.39
CA GLY A 71 17.10 -4.55 -17.44
C GLY A 71 17.81 -5.89 -17.23
N SER A 72 18.44 -6.08 -16.08
CA SER A 72 19.19 -7.29 -15.71
C SER A 72 18.33 -8.37 -15.06
N TYR A 73 17.10 -8.07 -14.61
CA TYR A 73 16.30 -8.97 -13.77
C TYR A 73 15.15 -9.62 -14.55
N PRO A 74 15.00 -10.95 -14.47
CA PRO A 74 13.76 -11.60 -14.90
C PRO A 74 12.62 -11.21 -13.94
N VAL A 75 11.44 -10.98 -14.52
CA VAL A 75 10.23 -10.60 -13.80
C VAL A 75 9.10 -11.50 -14.25
N VAL A 76 8.51 -12.23 -13.33
CA VAL A 76 7.35 -13.09 -13.58
C VAL A 76 6.09 -12.37 -13.07
N VAL A 77 5.07 -12.30 -13.91
CA VAL A 77 3.79 -11.69 -13.59
C VAL A 77 2.70 -12.75 -13.60
N GLY A 78 2.08 -12.96 -12.44
CA GLY A 78 0.87 -13.77 -12.29
C GLY A 78 -0.37 -12.89 -12.32
N SER A 79 -1.38 -13.27 -13.11
CA SER A 79 -2.55 -12.41 -13.38
C SER A 79 -3.87 -13.20 -13.39
N SER A 80 -3.94 -14.33 -12.71
CA SER A 80 -5.18 -15.10 -12.48
C SER A 80 -5.27 -15.52 -11.01
N VAL A 81 -6.44 -16.00 -10.60
CA VAL A 81 -6.70 -16.53 -9.25
C VAL A 81 -5.74 -17.67 -8.93
N GLU A 82 -5.58 -18.62 -9.87
CA GLU A 82 -4.69 -19.79 -9.71
C GLU A 82 -3.22 -19.35 -9.57
N MET A 83 -2.80 -18.33 -10.33
CA MET A 83 -1.43 -17.81 -10.22
C MET A 83 -1.23 -17.03 -8.92
N ALA A 84 -2.22 -16.29 -8.46
CA ALA A 84 -2.17 -15.65 -7.15
C ALA A 84 -2.03 -16.68 -6.03
N GLU A 85 -2.82 -17.76 -6.04
CA GLU A 85 -2.72 -18.85 -5.08
C GLU A 85 -1.34 -19.55 -5.15
N ALA A 86 -0.86 -19.85 -6.36
CA ALA A 86 0.44 -20.47 -6.56
C ALA A 86 1.60 -19.64 -5.98
N VAL A 87 1.54 -18.30 -6.12
CA VAL A 87 2.56 -17.36 -5.64
C VAL A 87 2.41 -17.07 -4.15
N LEU A 88 1.18 -16.83 -3.68
CA LEU A 88 0.93 -16.26 -2.35
C LEU A 88 0.63 -17.31 -1.27
N LYS A 89 0.36 -18.56 -1.67
CA LYS A 89 0.08 -19.70 -0.77
C LYS A 89 1.03 -20.85 -1.02
N THR A 90 0.96 -21.49 -2.20
CA THR A 90 1.68 -22.74 -2.48
C THR A 90 3.20 -22.55 -2.41
N ASN A 91 3.74 -21.48 -3.00
CA ASN A 91 5.16 -21.13 -2.99
C ASN A 91 5.50 -19.93 -2.08
N ASP A 92 4.64 -19.59 -1.14
CA ASP A 92 4.74 -18.37 -0.32
C ASP A 92 6.12 -18.21 0.36
N VAL A 93 6.66 -19.28 0.99
CA VAL A 93 7.99 -19.25 1.64
C VAL A 93 9.11 -19.01 0.63
N LYS A 94 9.04 -19.68 -0.52
CA LYS A 94 10.07 -19.61 -1.58
C LYS A 94 10.07 -18.27 -2.29
N LEU A 95 8.94 -17.53 -2.22
CA LEU A 95 8.73 -16.22 -2.81
C LEU A 95 8.59 -15.11 -1.75
N ALA A 96 9.01 -15.36 -0.50
CA ALA A 96 8.83 -14.42 0.58
C ALA A 96 9.89 -13.30 0.65
N ASP A 97 10.96 -13.35 -0.13
CA ASP A 97 11.95 -12.27 -0.17
C ASP A 97 11.46 -11.04 -0.95
N ARG A 98 12.17 -9.94 -0.78
CA ARG A 98 11.95 -8.68 -1.50
C ARG A 98 13.12 -8.38 -2.44
N PRO A 99 12.85 -7.80 -3.61
CA PRO A 99 13.95 -7.30 -4.44
C PRO A 99 14.68 -6.18 -3.71
N LYS A 100 16.01 -6.17 -3.84
CA LYS A 100 16.84 -5.10 -3.28
C LYS A 100 16.78 -3.89 -4.21
N ILE A 101 16.02 -2.88 -3.83
CA ILE A 101 15.82 -1.63 -4.58
C ILE A 101 16.38 -0.43 -3.81
N ALA A 102 16.65 0.67 -4.50
CA ALA A 102 17.21 1.89 -3.92
C ALA A 102 16.32 2.46 -2.81
N ALA A 103 14.99 2.49 -3.01
CA ALA A 103 14.04 2.94 -2.01
C ALA A 103 14.21 2.16 -0.69
N GLY A 104 14.19 0.82 -0.73
CA GLY A 104 14.41 -0.01 0.45
C GLY A 104 15.77 0.23 1.13
N LYS A 105 16.81 0.55 0.35
CA LYS A 105 18.12 0.84 0.89
C LYS A 105 18.21 2.19 1.60
N TYR A 106 17.72 3.24 0.96
CA TYR A 106 17.99 4.61 1.40
C TYR A 106 16.89 5.25 2.22
N THR A 107 15.64 4.78 2.08
CA THR A 107 14.51 5.31 2.85
C THR A 107 14.09 4.43 4.03
N THR A 108 14.58 3.18 4.13
CA THR A 108 14.10 2.24 5.16
C THR A 108 15.24 1.59 5.96
N TYR A 109 16.24 2.36 6.30
CA TYR A 109 17.38 1.92 7.13
C TYR A 109 18.03 0.64 6.59
N ASN A 110 18.39 0.64 5.29
CA ASN A 110 19.01 -0.50 4.63
C ASN A 110 18.19 -1.81 4.79
N TYR A 111 16.91 -1.74 4.43
CA TYR A 111 15.95 -2.85 4.48
C TYR A 111 15.63 -3.33 5.90
N SER A 112 15.73 -2.49 6.93
CA SER A 112 15.42 -2.85 8.32
C SER A 112 13.93 -2.71 8.68
N ASN A 113 13.07 -2.27 7.75
CA ASN A 113 11.64 -2.20 7.94
C ASN A 113 10.94 -3.54 7.60
N ILE A 114 9.66 -3.69 7.94
CA ILE A 114 8.90 -4.93 7.66
C ILE A 114 8.59 -5.10 6.17
N THR A 115 8.44 -4.00 5.44
CA THR A 115 8.07 -4.02 4.01
C THR A 115 9.18 -4.59 3.16
N TRP A 116 10.44 -4.13 3.30
CA TRP A 116 11.57 -4.46 2.43
C TRP A 116 12.57 -5.46 3.02
N SER A 117 12.48 -5.80 4.31
CA SER A 117 13.37 -6.80 4.92
C SER A 117 13.21 -8.17 4.26
N GLN A 118 14.31 -8.90 4.16
CA GLN A 118 14.32 -10.27 3.63
C GLN A 118 13.61 -11.21 4.61
N TYR A 119 13.02 -12.28 4.08
CA TYR A 119 12.38 -13.29 4.92
C TYR A 119 13.41 -14.03 5.77
N GLY A 120 13.31 -13.91 7.08
CA GLY A 120 14.25 -14.48 8.03
C GLY A 120 13.76 -14.32 9.47
N PRO A 121 14.59 -14.62 10.49
CA PRO A 121 14.22 -14.49 11.91
C PRO A 121 13.73 -13.08 12.25
N TYR A 122 14.47 -12.05 11.85
CA TYR A 122 14.09 -10.64 12.06
C TYR A 122 12.69 -10.34 11.50
N TRP A 123 12.44 -10.69 10.24
CA TRP A 123 11.14 -10.43 9.62
C TRP A 123 10.00 -11.20 10.30
N ARG A 124 10.24 -12.47 10.68
CA ARG A 124 9.22 -13.29 11.39
C ARG A 124 8.83 -12.65 12.72
N GLN A 125 9.83 -12.21 13.49
CA GLN A 125 9.58 -11.52 14.76
C GLN A 125 8.87 -10.19 14.53
N ALA A 126 9.33 -9.38 13.56
CA ALA A 126 8.69 -8.14 13.17
C ALA A 126 7.21 -8.34 12.81
N ARG A 127 6.92 -9.38 12.04
CA ARG A 127 5.54 -9.76 11.68
C ARG A 127 4.72 -10.16 12.90
N LYS A 128 5.29 -10.95 13.81
CA LYS A 128 4.64 -11.35 15.07
C LYS A 128 4.27 -10.12 15.90
N ILE A 129 5.19 -9.18 16.06
CA ILE A 129 4.95 -7.91 16.77
C ILE A 129 3.79 -7.14 16.13
N CYS A 130 3.78 -6.98 14.81
CA CYS A 130 2.69 -6.30 14.13
C CYS A 130 1.33 -6.94 14.43
N LEU A 131 1.23 -8.27 14.39
CA LEU A 131 -0.05 -8.96 14.52
C LEU A 131 -0.53 -9.04 15.98
N MET A 132 0.38 -9.20 16.93
CA MET A 132 0.01 -9.47 18.34
C MET A 132 0.03 -8.22 19.21
N GLU A 133 0.94 -7.28 18.93
CA GLU A 133 1.15 -6.12 19.80
C GLU A 133 0.63 -4.81 19.21
N ILE A 134 0.68 -4.64 17.88
CA ILE A 134 0.30 -3.39 17.22
C ILE A 134 -1.13 -3.43 16.69
N PHE A 135 -1.49 -4.47 15.92
CA PHE A 135 -2.78 -4.59 15.24
C PHE A 135 -3.70 -5.67 15.82
N SER A 136 -3.44 -6.14 17.04
CA SER A 136 -4.36 -7.06 17.72
C SER A 136 -5.71 -6.39 17.99
N PRO A 137 -6.83 -7.13 18.02
CA PRO A 137 -8.15 -6.56 18.31
C PRO A 137 -8.15 -5.70 19.57
N LYS A 138 -7.56 -6.20 20.66
CA LYS A 138 -7.45 -5.47 21.93
C LYS A 138 -6.77 -4.10 21.76
N ARG A 139 -5.68 -4.02 20.98
CA ARG A 139 -4.98 -2.74 20.72
C ARG A 139 -5.79 -1.82 19.85
N LEU A 140 -6.43 -2.34 18.82
CA LEU A 140 -7.30 -1.54 17.97
C LEU A 140 -8.47 -0.95 18.73
N ASP A 141 -9.08 -1.72 19.64
CA ASP A 141 -10.18 -1.23 20.50
C ASP A 141 -9.67 -0.17 21.50
N GLN A 142 -8.47 -0.34 22.08
CA GLN A 142 -7.85 0.67 22.94
C GLN A 142 -7.68 2.03 22.26
N PHE A 143 -7.43 2.03 20.95
CA PHE A 143 -7.23 3.23 20.15
C PHE A 143 -8.50 3.73 19.42
N GLU A 144 -9.67 3.16 19.69
CA GLU A 144 -10.94 3.57 19.05
C GLU A 144 -11.23 5.06 19.26
N THR A 145 -11.02 5.56 20.48
CA THR A 145 -11.27 6.97 20.83
C THR A 145 -10.50 7.93 19.93
N VAL A 146 -9.26 7.61 19.56
CA VAL A 146 -8.44 8.44 18.66
C VAL A 146 -9.09 8.50 17.28
N ARG A 147 -9.50 7.35 16.73
CA ARG A 147 -10.14 7.28 15.42
C ARG A 147 -11.46 8.04 15.39
N VAL A 148 -12.27 7.90 16.42
CA VAL A 148 -13.56 8.61 16.56
C VAL A 148 -13.35 10.13 16.64
N GLN A 149 -12.40 10.59 17.43
CA GLN A 149 -12.12 12.02 17.58
C GLN A 149 -11.68 12.66 16.26
N GLU A 150 -10.75 12.03 15.52
CA GLU A 150 -10.29 12.55 14.24
C GLU A 150 -11.38 12.49 13.16
N LEU A 151 -12.19 11.43 13.16
CA LEU A 151 -13.35 11.33 12.27
C LEU A 151 -14.37 12.48 12.57
N HIS A 152 -14.69 12.73 13.83
CA HIS A 152 -15.57 13.82 14.21
C HIS A 152 -15.00 15.20 13.82
N ALA A 153 -13.69 15.39 13.90
CA ALA A 153 -13.04 16.61 13.42
C ALA A 153 -13.24 16.80 11.91
N LEU A 154 -13.11 15.72 11.10
CA LEU A 154 -13.45 15.78 9.68
C LEU A 154 -14.92 16.10 9.46
N LEU A 155 -15.85 15.44 10.15
CA LEU A 155 -17.29 15.66 9.99
C LEU A 155 -17.68 17.10 10.34
N ARG A 156 -17.10 17.66 11.39
CA ARG A 156 -17.23 19.09 11.75
C ARG A 156 -16.73 20.01 10.64
N LYS A 157 -15.53 19.75 10.11
CA LYS A 157 -14.93 20.53 9.02
C LYS A 157 -15.83 20.53 7.78
N LEU A 158 -16.40 19.37 7.43
CA LEU A 158 -17.34 19.24 6.32
C LEU A 158 -18.66 19.99 6.59
N PHE A 159 -19.19 19.92 7.81
CA PHE A 159 -20.41 20.62 8.20
C PHE A 159 -20.23 22.16 8.12
N VAL A 160 -19.11 22.69 8.59
CA VAL A 160 -18.79 24.13 8.49
C VAL A 160 -18.60 24.56 7.02
N SER A 161 -18.14 23.67 6.17
CA SER A 161 -17.94 23.90 4.73
C SER A 161 -19.17 23.49 3.89
N ALA A 162 -20.31 23.22 4.51
CA ALA A 162 -21.51 22.72 3.84
C ALA A 162 -21.92 23.60 2.64
N GLY A 163 -22.28 22.95 1.55
CA GLY A 163 -22.68 23.61 0.30
C GLY A 163 -21.52 24.21 -0.51
N LYS A 164 -20.28 24.19 -0.02
CA LYS A 164 -19.10 24.68 -0.76
C LYS A 164 -18.33 23.50 -1.37
N PRO A 165 -17.70 23.70 -2.55
CA PRO A 165 -16.77 22.72 -3.11
C PRO A 165 -15.58 22.48 -2.18
N ILE A 166 -15.25 21.22 -1.92
CA ILE A 166 -14.09 20.78 -1.15
C ILE A 166 -13.21 19.86 -1.97
N ASN A 167 -11.90 19.87 -1.74
CA ASN A 167 -11.00 18.83 -2.21
C ASN A 167 -11.12 17.61 -1.28
N ALA A 168 -11.72 16.54 -1.78
CA ALA A 168 -11.94 15.32 -0.99
C ALA A 168 -10.64 14.66 -0.57
N ARG A 169 -9.65 14.59 -1.48
CA ARG A 169 -8.34 14.00 -1.20
C ARG A 169 -7.66 14.65 -0.01
N ASP A 170 -7.56 15.98 -0.01
CA ASP A 170 -6.89 16.69 1.08
C ASP A 170 -7.56 16.41 2.43
N ASN A 171 -8.90 16.42 2.46
CA ASN A 171 -9.66 16.16 3.68
C ASN A 171 -9.51 14.71 4.18
N PHE A 172 -9.52 13.72 3.28
CA PHE A 172 -9.39 12.31 3.67
C PHE A 172 -7.93 11.94 4.01
N SER A 173 -6.96 12.56 3.33
CA SER A 173 -5.55 12.41 3.66
C SER A 173 -5.22 13.03 5.02
N ASP A 174 -5.76 14.21 5.32
CA ASP A 174 -5.62 14.86 6.62
C ASP A 174 -6.18 13.96 7.74
N LEU A 175 -7.36 13.35 7.53
CA LEU A 175 -7.93 12.39 8.49
C LEU A 175 -6.98 11.20 8.72
N SER A 176 -6.56 10.53 7.64
CA SER A 176 -5.71 9.34 7.75
C SER A 176 -4.38 9.67 8.41
N LEU A 177 -3.76 10.79 8.04
CA LEU A 177 -2.50 11.25 8.62
C LEU A 177 -2.65 11.63 10.10
N SER A 178 -3.76 12.30 10.48
CA SER A 178 -4.07 12.62 11.89
C SER A 178 -4.27 11.36 12.73
N VAL A 179 -5.06 10.40 12.23
CA VAL A 179 -5.27 9.11 12.90
C VAL A 179 -3.94 8.40 13.10
N ILE A 180 -3.16 8.20 12.02
CA ILE A 180 -1.94 7.39 12.12
C ILE A 180 -0.85 8.09 12.96
N SER A 181 -0.69 9.42 12.85
CA SER A 181 0.29 10.13 13.66
C SER A 181 -0.03 10.06 15.15
N ARG A 182 -1.31 10.19 15.54
CA ARG A 182 -1.73 10.03 16.93
C ARG A 182 -1.58 8.60 17.44
N LEU A 183 -1.93 7.60 16.61
CA LEU A 183 -1.78 6.19 17.00
C LEU A 183 -0.32 5.77 17.15
N VAL A 184 0.55 6.27 16.27
CA VAL A 184 1.96 5.84 16.22
C VAL A 184 2.85 6.69 17.08
N LEU A 185 2.65 8.03 17.08
CA LEU A 185 3.54 9.01 17.70
C LEU A 185 2.92 9.74 18.90
N GLY A 186 1.65 9.44 19.22
CA GLY A 186 0.94 10.06 20.34
C GLY A 186 0.55 11.53 20.13
N LYS A 187 0.89 12.14 19.00
CA LYS A 187 0.65 13.56 18.68
C LYS A 187 0.02 13.71 17.30
N ASN A 188 -0.78 14.77 17.12
CA ASN A 188 -1.29 15.16 15.82
C ASN A 188 -0.32 16.13 15.14
N TYR A 189 0.38 15.66 14.11
CA TYR A 189 1.32 16.47 13.33
C TYR A 189 0.68 17.21 12.15
N THR A 190 -0.64 17.17 12.00
CA THR A 190 -1.36 17.90 10.93
C THR A 190 -1.86 19.27 11.38
N VAL A 191 -1.81 19.54 12.69
CA VAL A 191 -2.31 20.79 13.30
C VAL A 191 -1.18 21.41 14.11
N LYS A 192 -1.05 22.76 14.06
CA LYS A 192 -0.11 23.48 14.93
C LYS A 192 -0.54 23.37 16.40
N ASP A 193 0.34 22.88 17.23
CA ASP A 193 0.20 22.98 18.68
C ASP A 193 0.79 24.32 19.14
N GLY A 194 -0.08 25.28 19.44
CA GLY A 194 0.34 26.65 19.79
C GLY A 194 1.19 26.78 21.07
N ASN A 195 1.39 25.70 21.81
CA ASN A 195 2.05 25.69 23.13
C ASN A 195 3.42 25.00 23.16
N GLN A 196 3.89 24.40 22.08
CA GLN A 196 5.18 23.69 22.05
C GLN A 196 6.05 24.14 20.87
N LYS A 197 7.37 24.15 21.10
CA LYS A 197 8.36 24.33 20.03
C LYS A 197 8.36 23.05 19.19
N GLU A 198 7.63 23.07 18.07
CA GLU A 198 7.54 21.95 17.15
C GLU A 198 8.89 21.70 16.47
N TYR A 199 9.31 20.42 16.37
CA TYR A 199 10.50 20.03 15.60
C TYR A 199 10.30 20.28 14.10
N MET A 200 9.06 20.11 13.62
CA MET A 200 8.68 20.21 12.23
C MET A 200 7.25 20.79 12.13
N SER A 201 7.02 21.70 11.20
CA SER A 201 5.68 22.24 10.96
C SER A 201 4.77 21.20 10.29
N PRO A 202 3.43 21.31 10.40
CA PRO A 202 2.49 20.42 9.71
C PRO A 202 2.72 20.34 8.20
N LYS A 203 3.08 21.44 7.56
CA LYS A 203 3.38 21.50 6.14
C LYS A 203 4.63 20.67 5.79
N GLU A 204 5.73 20.88 6.53
CA GLU A 204 6.97 20.13 6.33
C GLU A 204 6.78 18.61 6.56
N PHE A 205 5.98 18.26 7.57
CA PHE A 205 5.65 16.86 7.84
C PHE A 205 4.89 16.22 6.67
N LYS A 206 3.88 16.92 6.13
CA LYS A 206 3.13 16.44 4.96
C LYS A 206 4.03 16.31 3.73
N GLU A 207 4.84 17.33 3.43
CA GLU A 207 5.78 17.31 2.31
C GLU A 207 6.80 16.16 2.42
N MET A 208 7.28 15.86 3.62
CA MET A 208 8.18 14.74 3.88
C MET A 208 7.49 13.38 3.59
N ILE A 209 6.24 13.23 4.00
CA ILE A 209 5.43 12.03 3.73
C ILE A 209 5.17 11.87 2.23
N ASP A 210 4.74 12.93 1.55
CA ASP A 210 4.45 12.92 0.12
C ASP A 210 5.71 12.55 -0.70
N GLU A 211 6.86 13.11 -0.33
CA GLU A 211 8.15 12.79 -0.96
C GLU A 211 8.56 11.31 -0.72
N LEU A 212 8.33 10.79 0.48
CA LEU A 212 8.58 9.38 0.78
C LEU A 212 7.71 8.46 -0.08
N PHE A 213 6.43 8.78 -0.22
CA PHE A 213 5.50 8.01 -1.06
C PHE A 213 5.92 8.02 -2.52
N LEU A 214 6.20 9.21 -3.06
CA LEU A 214 6.66 9.35 -4.43
C LEU A 214 7.89 8.46 -4.69
N LEU A 215 8.92 8.57 -3.84
CA LEU A 215 10.20 7.89 -4.04
C LEU A 215 10.13 6.38 -3.82
N ASN A 216 9.17 5.87 -3.03
CA ASN A 216 8.93 4.44 -2.90
C ASN A 216 8.07 3.86 -4.04
N GLY A 217 7.42 4.71 -4.84
CA GLY A 217 6.61 4.32 -6.00
C GLY A 217 7.30 4.48 -7.36
N VAL A 218 8.43 5.18 -7.43
CA VAL A 218 9.13 5.41 -8.71
C VAL A 218 9.84 4.17 -9.23
N LEU A 219 9.94 4.05 -10.54
CA LEU A 219 10.77 3.05 -11.21
C LEU A 219 12.17 3.64 -11.44
N ASP A 220 13.10 3.35 -10.54
CA ASP A 220 14.50 3.75 -10.71
C ASP A 220 15.19 2.86 -11.73
N ILE A 221 15.87 3.49 -12.71
CA ILE A 221 16.65 2.78 -13.74
C ILE A 221 17.76 1.96 -13.10
N GLY A 222 18.40 2.49 -12.06
CA GLY A 222 19.46 1.79 -11.30
C GLY A 222 19.00 0.48 -10.67
N ASP A 223 17.73 0.38 -10.27
CA ASP A 223 17.13 -0.83 -9.74
C ASP A 223 16.95 -1.93 -10.79
N SER A 224 16.94 -1.57 -12.05
CA SER A 224 16.80 -2.49 -13.19
C SER A 224 18.13 -2.73 -13.92
N ILE A 225 18.99 -1.72 -13.96
CA ILE A 225 20.29 -1.74 -14.63
C ILE A 225 21.37 -1.32 -13.61
N PRO A 226 21.82 -2.24 -12.73
CA PRO A 226 22.65 -1.90 -11.55
C PRO A 226 23.97 -1.19 -11.86
N TRP A 227 24.55 -1.45 -13.00
CA TRP A 227 25.80 -0.79 -13.43
C TRP A 227 25.61 0.68 -13.87
N LEU A 228 24.36 1.16 -13.99
CA LEU A 228 24.02 2.59 -14.18
C LEU A 228 23.63 3.27 -12.86
N ALA A 229 23.44 2.54 -11.77
CA ALA A 229 22.93 3.10 -10.51
C ALA A 229 23.82 4.22 -9.95
N PHE A 230 25.15 4.17 -10.19
CA PHE A 230 26.09 5.18 -9.70
C PHE A 230 25.90 6.56 -10.39
N LEU A 231 25.28 6.60 -11.55
CA LEU A 231 25.01 7.85 -12.30
C LEU A 231 23.80 8.62 -11.77
N ASP A 232 22.91 7.95 -11.03
CA ASP A 232 21.63 8.52 -10.54
C ASP A 232 20.92 9.37 -11.60
N LEU A 233 20.73 8.80 -12.80
CA LEU A 233 20.25 9.51 -14.00
C LEU A 233 18.92 10.24 -13.81
N GLN A 234 18.09 9.79 -12.89
CA GLN A 234 16.79 10.37 -12.56
C GLN A 234 16.84 11.26 -11.31
N GLY A 235 17.96 11.31 -10.59
CA GLY A 235 18.15 12.05 -9.35
C GLY A 235 17.38 11.47 -8.16
N TYR A 236 16.80 10.27 -8.30
CA TYR A 236 15.99 9.66 -7.25
C TYR A 236 16.83 9.21 -6.05
N ILE A 237 18.03 8.68 -6.25
CA ILE A 237 18.91 8.22 -5.15
C ILE A 237 19.29 9.40 -4.24
N LYS A 238 19.62 10.55 -4.83
CA LYS A 238 19.91 11.78 -4.06
C LYS A 238 18.72 12.21 -3.21
N ARG A 239 17.51 12.22 -3.81
CA ARG A 239 16.26 12.57 -3.10
C ARG A 239 15.92 11.54 -2.01
N MET A 240 16.06 10.23 -2.28
CA MET A 240 15.86 9.15 -1.30
C MET A 240 16.77 9.31 -0.08
N LYS A 241 18.05 9.66 -0.29
CA LYS A 241 18.98 9.93 0.81
C LYS A 241 18.55 11.15 1.62
N ALA A 242 18.11 12.23 0.96
CA ALA A 242 17.69 13.45 1.63
C ALA A 242 16.43 13.22 2.47
N VAL A 243 15.38 12.59 1.91
CA VAL A 243 14.16 12.29 2.67
C VAL A 243 14.41 11.28 3.78
N GLY A 244 15.29 10.30 3.56
CA GLY A 244 15.70 9.34 4.60
C GLY A 244 16.38 10.01 5.78
N GLN A 245 17.27 10.98 5.55
CA GLN A 245 17.92 11.78 6.60
C GLN A 245 16.91 12.66 7.35
N LEU A 246 15.98 13.29 6.63
CA LEU A 246 14.94 14.12 7.24
C LEU A 246 14.05 13.28 8.16
N PHE A 247 13.63 12.11 7.68
CA PHE A 247 12.84 11.15 8.47
C PHE A 247 13.63 10.64 9.69
N ASP A 248 14.89 10.34 9.51
CA ASP A 248 15.73 9.88 10.62
C ASP A 248 15.85 10.92 11.72
N GLY A 249 16.10 12.19 11.39
CA GLY A 249 16.13 13.28 12.34
C GLY A 249 14.81 13.48 13.08
N PHE A 250 13.69 13.41 12.35
CA PHE A 250 12.34 13.49 12.91
C PHE A 250 12.06 12.35 13.90
N LEU A 251 12.31 11.10 13.47
CA LEU A 251 12.08 9.92 14.31
C LEU A 251 13.03 9.87 15.51
N GLU A 252 14.27 10.32 15.34
CA GLU A 252 15.25 10.43 16.44
C GLU A 252 14.76 11.39 17.53
N HIS A 253 14.27 12.57 17.10
CA HIS A 253 13.70 13.55 18.02
C HIS A 253 12.47 12.97 18.76
N THR A 254 11.53 12.41 18.04
CA THR A 254 10.29 11.84 18.61
C THR A 254 10.59 10.67 19.56
N LEU A 255 11.55 9.81 19.20
CA LEU A 255 11.97 8.68 20.02
C LEU A 255 12.63 9.14 21.33
N ASN A 256 13.41 10.23 21.30
CA ASN A 256 14.00 10.82 22.49
C ASN A 256 12.91 11.40 23.41
N GLU A 257 11.87 12.06 22.88
CA GLU A 257 10.73 12.54 23.67
C GLU A 257 10.01 11.37 24.39
N HIS A 258 9.78 10.25 23.69
CA HIS A 258 9.14 9.06 24.27
C HIS A 258 10.00 8.43 25.36
N GLN A 259 11.32 8.31 25.15
CA GLN A 259 12.23 7.83 26.16
C GLN A 259 12.29 8.72 27.42
N GLN A 260 12.26 10.03 27.24
CA GLN A 260 12.21 11.00 28.33
C GLN A 260 10.91 10.85 29.14
N ARG A 261 9.77 10.73 28.47
CA ARG A 261 8.44 10.53 29.10
C ARG A 261 8.37 9.27 29.94
N ARG A 262 9.06 8.19 29.53
CA ARG A 262 9.12 6.89 30.25
C ARG A 262 10.12 6.90 31.41
N LYS A 263 11.12 7.79 31.39
CA LYS A 263 12.23 7.77 32.34
C LYS A 263 11.77 7.99 33.78
N GLY A 264 12.09 7.05 34.66
CA GLY A 264 11.76 7.13 36.08
C GLY A 264 10.29 6.81 36.46
N VAL A 265 9.44 6.51 35.47
CA VAL A 265 8.03 6.14 35.71
C VAL A 265 7.95 4.63 35.94
N LYS A 266 7.61 4.22 37.18
CA LYS A 266 7.36 2.81 37.50
C LYS A 266 6.04 2.35 36.85
N ASN A 267 6.04 1.16 36.23
CA ASN A 267 4.88 0.56 35.56
C ASN A 267 4.29 1.47 34.47
N TYR A 268 5.15 2.05 33.64
CA TYR A 268 4.74 2.90 32.52
C TYR A 268 3.76 2.16 31.59
N VAL A 269 2.61 2.76 31.34
CA VAL A 269 1.60 2.22 30.40
C VAL A 269 1.82 2.87 29.03
N PRO A 270 2.10 2.09 27.98
CA PRO A 270 2.25 2.62 26.60
C PRO A 270 1.03 3.42 26.17
N GLN A 271 1.26 4.64 25.69
CA GLN A 271 0.22 5.56 25.24
C GLN A 271 -0.02 5.49 23.72
N ASP A 272 0.98 5.04 22.97
CA ASP A 272 0.99 4.96 21.51
C ASP A 272 1.83 3.75 21.04
N MET A 273 1.89 3.55 19.71
CA MET A 273 2.57 2.39 19.14
C MET A 273 4.10 2.48 19.27
N MET A 274 4.68 3.69 19.27
CA MET A 274 6.12 3.87 19.51
C MET A 274 6.50 3.48 20.95
N ASP A 275 5.67 3.81 21.92
CA ASP A 275 5.87 3.37 23.32
C ASP A 275 5.85 1.83 23.42
N ILE A 276 4.95 1.16 22.69
CA ILE A 276 4.90 -0.32 22.63
C ILE A 276 6.21 -0.86 22.03
N LEU A 277 6.67 -0.31 20.92
CA LEU A 277 7.93 -0.73 20.29
C LEU A 277 9.14 -0.52 21.22
N LEU A 278 9.17 0.60 21.95
CA LEU A 278 10.21 0.87 22.95
C LEU A 278 10.14 -0.10 24.14
N GLN A 279 8.95 -0.46 24.60
CA GLN A 279 8.79 -1.45 25.64
C GLN A 279 9.28 -2.83 25.18
N LEU A 280 8.98 -3.20 23.94
CA LEU A 280 9.47 -4.45 23.35
C LEU A 280 10.99 -4.43 23.12
N SER A 281 11.58 -3.27 22.79
CA SER A 281 13.05 -3.17 22.64
C SER A 281 13.80 -3.40 23.94
N ASP A 282 13.15 -3.22 25.08
CA ASP A 282 13.71 -3.49 26.41
C ASP A 282 13.54 -4.97 26.83
N ASP A 283 12.78 -5.80 26.09
CA ASP A 283 12.53 -7.20 26.41
C ASP A 283 13.73 -8.09 25.98
N PRO A 284 14.47 -8.68 26.94
CA PRO A 284 15.60 -9.54 26.62
C PRO A 284 15.22 -10.89 26.01
N ASN A 285 13.93 -11.27 26.07
CA ASN A 285 13.44 -12.57 25.60
C ASN A 285 13.03 -12.57 24.12
N LEU A 286 13.20 -11.45 23.43
CA LEU A 286 12.96 -11.42 21.99
C LEU A 286 13.97 -12.31 21.24
N GLU A 287 13.51 -13.10 20.26
CA GLU A 287 14.36 -13.94 19.40
C GLU A 287 15.42 -13.10 18.67
N VAL A 288 15.05 -11.89 18.27
CA VAL A 288 15.93 -10.90 17.67
C VAL A 288 15.74 -9.57 18.38
N GLN A 289 16.78 -9.03 18.98
CA GLN A 289 16.70 -7.75 19.69
C GLN A 289 16.30 -6.61 18.74
N LEU A 290 15.34 -5.80 19.17
CA LEU A 290 14.97 -4.57 18.46
C LEU A 290 15.91 -3.44 18.89
N ASP A 291 16.86 -3.10 18.05
CA ASP A 291 17.69 -1.93 18.27
C ASP A 291 16.94 -0.62 17.96
N ARG A 292 17.56 0.49 18.26
CA ARG A 292 17.00 1.82 17.98
C ARG A 292 16.67 2.04 16.52
N THR A 293 17.46 1.49 15.61
CA THR A 293 17.23 1.55 14.16
C THR A 293 16.00 0.78 13.77
N ALA A 294 15.81 -0.41 14.33
CA ALA A 294 14.62 -1.23 14.10
C ALA A 294 13.34 -0.52 14.58
N VAL A 295 13.35 0.11 15.76
CA VAL A 295 12.21 0.89 16.26
C VAL A 295 11.86 2.01 15.30
N LYS A 296 12.83 2.79 14.81
CA LYS A 296 12.60 3.85 13.81
C LYS A 296 12.06 3.29 12.50
N ALA A 297 12.64 2.20 11.99
CA ALA A 297 12.22 1.56 10.75
C ALA A 297 10.77 1.04 10.82
N PHE A 298 10.39 0.45 11.96
CA PHE A 298 9.00 0.04 12.22
C PHE A 298 8.05 1.22 12.26
N THR A 299 8.40 2.25 13.03
CA THR A 299 7.60 3.46 13.15
C THR A 299 7.34 4.11 11.80
N MET A 300 8.38 4.18 10.95
CA MET A 300 8.25 4.67 9.58
C MET A 300 7.24 3.85 8.76
N ASP A 301 7.31 2.51 8.81
CA ASP A 301 6.35 1.65 8.09
C ASP A 301 4.91 1.85 8.57
N LEU A 302 4.70 2.03 9.88
CA LEU A 302 3.37 2.29 10.44
C LEU A 302 2.80 3.62 9.94
N ILE A 303 3.61 4.67 9.94
CA ILE A 303 3.21 5.99 9.41
C ILE A 303 2.94 5.89 7.92
N ALA A 304 3.88 5.40 7.12
CA ALA A 304 3.73 5.29 5.69
C ALA A 304 2.50 4.41 5.31
N GLY A 305 2.36 3.22 5.89
CA GLY A 305 1.26 2.32 5.55
C GLY A 305 -0.13 2.87 5.88
N GLY A 306 -0.25 3.69 6.94
CA GLY A 306 -1.54 4.19 7.43
C GLY A 306 -1.99 5.54 6.85
N THR A 307 -1.14 6.24 6.10
CA THR A 307 -1.41 7.63 5.70
C THR A 307 -2.32 7.73 4.48
N GLU A 308 -1.95 7.12 3.36
CA GLU A 308 -2.61 7.38 2.07
C GLU A 308 -3.61 6.30 1.68
N SER A 309 -3.37 5.05 2.06
CA SER A 309 -4.10 3.89 1.55
C SER A 309 -5.62 3.97 1.81
N SER A 310 -6.03 4.34 3.02
CA SER A 310 -7.44 4.46 3.40
C SER A 310 -8.09 5.69 2.74
N ALA A 311 -7.38 6.81 2.67
CA ALA A 311 -7.86 8.04 2.05
C ALA A 311 -8.16 7.84 0.56
N VAL A 312 -7.24 7.19 -0.18
CA VAL A 312 -7.40 6.86 -1.60
C VAL A 312 -8.61 5.96 -1.81
N THR A 313 -8.79 4.95 -0.96
CA THR A 313 -9.95 4.04 -1.05
C THR A 313 -11.26 4.80 -0.86
N VAL A 314 -11.34 5.69 0.13
CA VAL A 314 -12.55 6.50 0.38
C VAL A 314 -12.80 7.51 -0.73
N GLU A 315 -11.75 8.15 -1.29
CA GLU A 315 -11.88 9.06 -2.44
C GLU A 315 -12.47 8.35 -3.65
N TRP A 316 -11.97 7.14 -3.96
CA TRP A 316 -12.53 6.31 -5.03
C TRP A 316 -13.97 5.91 -4.76
N ALA A 317 -14.30 5.54 -3.49
CA ALA A 317 -15.67 5.19 -3.10
C ALA A 317 -16.65 6.34 -3.37
N ILE A 318 -16.37 7.54 -2.90
CA ILE A 318 -17.22 8.71 -3.12
C ILE A 318 -17.30 9.05 -4.62
N SER A 319 -16.21 8.88 -5.38
CA SER A 319 -16.20 9.11 -6.82
C SER A 319 -17.12 8.15 -7.57
N GLU A 320 -17.10 6.86 -7.24
CA GLU A 320 -18.00 5.87 -7.85
C GLU A 320 -19.47 6.08 -7.44
N ILE A 321 -19.71 6.43 -6.19
CA ILE A 321 -21.06 6.71 -5.69
C ILE A 321 -21.66 7.95 -6.38
N LEU A 322 -20.87 8.99 -6.63
CA LEU A 322 -21.32 10.17 -7.39
C LEU A 322 -21.70 9.84 -8.83
N ARG A 323 -21.08 8.82 -9.42
CA ARG A 323 -21.44 8.31 -10.76
C ARG A 323 -22.69 7.42 -10.74
N LYS A 324 -22.98 6.77 -9.61
CA LYS A 324 -24.07 5.82 -9.41
C LYS A 324 -24.94 6.21 -8.22
N PRO A 325 -25.83 7.20 -8.37
CA PRO A 325 -26.69 7.69 -7.28
C PRO A 325 -27.53 6.61 -6.59
N GLU A 326 -27.91 5.57 -7.32
CA GLU A 326 -28.65 4.42 -6.78
C GLU A 326 -27.89 3.67 -5.68
N VAL A 327 -26.56 3.68 -5.72
CA VAL A 327 -25.72 3.11 -4.65
C VAL A 327 -25.79 3.97 -3.39
N PHE A 328 -25.81 5.29 -3.55
CA PHE A 328 -26.00 6.21 -2.43
C PHE A 328 -27.36 6.01 -1.75
N GLU A 329 -28.42 5.87 -2.54
CA GLU A 329 -29.79 5.63 -2.02
C GLU A 329 -29.85 4.36 -1.17
N LYS A 330 -29.36 3.23 -1.68
CA LYS A 330 -29.32 1.95 -0.95
C LYS A 330 -28.45 2.02 0.30
N ALA A 331 -27.29 2.69 0.22
CA ALA A 331 -26.41 2.87 1.37
C ALA A 331 -27.10 3.68 2.48
N THR A 332 -27.77 4.76 2.12
CA THR A 332 -28.49 5.61 3.09
C THR A 332 -29.74 4.95 3.63
N GLU A 333 -30.44 4.12 2.85
CA GLU A 333 -31.55 3.29 3.33
C GLU A 333 -31.06 2.31 4.42
N GLU A 334 -29.95 1.60 4.18
CA GLU A 334 -29.36 0.73 5.20
C GLU A 334 -28.98 1.51 6.47
N LEU A 335 -28.31 2.66 6.31
CA LEU A 335 -27.87 3.50 7.43
C LEU A 335 -29.06 4.05 8.22
N ASP A 336 -30.12 4.54 7.57
CA ASP A 336 -31.30 5.04 8.24
C ASP A 336 -32.06 3.95 9.00
N ARG A 337 -32.14 2.75 8.41
CA ARG A 337 -32.79 1.59 9.03
C ARG A 337 -32.02 1.06 10.25
N VAL A 338 -30.70 1.01 10.19
CA VAL A 338 -29.86 0.39 11.24
C VAL A 338 -29.47 1.40 12.33
N ILE A 339 -29.12 2.63 11.95
CA ILE A 339 -28.57 3.65 12.84
C ILE A 339 -29.66 4.67 13.26
N GLY A 340 -30.61 4.96 12.38
CA GLY A 340 -31.51 6.10 12.51
C GLY A 340 -30.84 7.41 12.12
N ARG A 341 -31.38 8.56 12.54
CA ARG A 341 -30.87 9.88 12.15
C ARG A 341 -30.43 10.77 13.32
N GLU A 342 -30.41 10.21 14.52
CA GLU A 342 -30.15 10.95 15.77
C GLU A 342 -28.75 10.72 16.33
N ARG A 343 -27.93 9.93 15.68
CA ARG A 343 -26.55 9.66 16.09
C ARG A 343 -25.63 9.33 14.91
N TRP A 344 -24.33 9.38 15.12
CA TRP A 344 -23.31 8.91 14.19
C TRP A 344 -23.18 7.39 14.24
N VAL A 345 -22.58 6.85 13.17
CA VAL A 345 -22.22 5.43 13.07
C VAL A 345 -20.99 5.15 13.93
N GLU A 346 -21.05 4.15 14.79
CA GLU A 346 -19.95 3.69 15.64
C GLU A 346 -19.28 2.43 15.05
N GLU A 347 -18.04 2.12 15.46
CA GLU A 347 -17.34 0.93 14.94
C GLU A 347 -18.10 -0.38 15.24
N ARG A 348 -18.80 -0.47 16.36
CA ARG A 348 -19.66 -1.62 16.72
C ARG A 348 -20.84 -1.83 15.78
N ASP A 349 -21.28 -0.82 15.06
CA ASP A 349 -22.42 -0.91 14.14
C ASP A 349 -22.03 -1.59 12.82
N MET A 350 -20.72 -1.64 12.46
CA MET A 350 -20.23 -2.09 11.16
C MET A 350 -20.66 -3.52 10.80
N VAL A 351 -20.83 -4.39 11.79
CA VAL A 351 -21.29 -5.77 11.60
C VAL A 351 -22.72 -5.83 11.01
N ASN A 352 -23.51 -4.78 11.23
CA ASN A 352 -24.90 -4.65 10.79
C ASN A 352 -25.06 -3.80 9.52
N LEU A 353 -23.95 -3.44 8.87
CA LEU A 353 -23.90 -2.60 7.67
C LEU A 353 -23.26 -3.37 6.48
N PRO A 354 -23.87 -4.48 6.04
CA PRO A 354 -23.31 -5.31 4.98
C PRO A 354 -23.21 -4.59 3.64
N TYR A 355 -24.11 -3.64 3.32
CA TYR A 355 -24.05 -2.90 2.07
C TYR A 355 -22.89 -1.89 2.05
N ILE A 356 -22.66 -1.20 3.16
CA ILE A 356 -21.45 -0.34 3.32
C ILE A 356 -20.18 -1.17 3.13
N TYR A 357 -20.12 -2.36 3.70
CA TYR A 357 -18.97 -3.24 3.50
C TYR A 357 -18.85 -3.74 2.05
N ALA A 358 -19.97 -4.02 1.39
CA ALA A 358 -20.00 -4.37 -0.02
C ALA A 358 -19.46 -3.24 -0.91
N ILE A 359 -19.82 -1.98 -0.62
CA ILE A 359 -19.24 -0.81 -1.29
C ILE A 359 -17.71 -0.78 -1.11
N ALA A 360 -17.22 -0.95 0.11
CA ALA A 360 -15.77 -0.95 0.39
C ALA A 360 -15.05 -2.08 -0.38
N LYS A 361 -15.61 -3.30 -0.41
CA LYS A 361 -15.05 -4.42 -1.17
C LYS A 361 -15.02 -4.13 -2.67
N GLU A 362 -16.10 -3.59 -3.23
CA GLU A 362 -16.20 -3.29 -4.66
C GLU A 362 -15.23 -2.18 -5.10
N VAL A 363 -15.06 -1.16 -4.27
CA VAL A 363 -14.04 -0.14 -4.52
C VAL A 363 -12.64 -0.76 -4.54
N MET A 364 -12.33 -1.61 -3.56
CA MET A 364 -11.02 -2.26 -3.50
C MET A 364 -10.78 -3.25 -4.64
N ARG A 365 -11.85 -3.84 -5.21
CA ARG A 365 -11.77 -4.68 -6.41
C ARG A 365 -11.45 -3.85 -7.66
N LEU A 366 -12.17 -2.75 -7.88
CA LEU A 366 -12.02 -1.90 -9.07
C LEU A 366 -10.79 -0.99 -8.99
N HIS A 367 -10.53 -0.44 -7.83
CA HIS A 367 -9.48 0.54 -7.58
C HIS A 367 -8.50 0.07 -6.49
N PRO A 368 -7.82 -1.08 -6.69
CA PRO A 368 -6.86 -1.56 -5.70
C PRO A 368 -5.74 -0.54 -5.50
N VAL A 369 -5.46 -0.19 -4.26
CA VAL A 369 -4.41 0.78 -3.91
C VAL A 369 -3.04 0.32 -4.42
N ALA A 370 -2.77 -0.99 -4.35
CA ALA A 370 -1.52 -1.60 -4.85
C ALA A 370 -1.85 -2.62 -5.97
N PRO A 371 -2.07 -2.16 -7.23
CA PRO A 371 -2.62 -2.98 -8.31
C PRO A 371 -1.75 -4.17 -8.72
N MET A 372 -0.46 -4.16 -8.39
CA MET A 372 0.48 -5.26 -8.64
C MET A 372 1.05 -5.87 -7.36
N LEU A 373 0.50 -5.53 -6.21
CA LEU A 373 1.05 -5.80 -4.88
C LEU A 373 2.53 -5.35 -4.76
N VAL A 374 3.10 -5.50 -3.57
CA VAL A 374 4.53 -5.22 -3.38
C VAL A 374 5.35 -6.37 -3.97
N PRO A 375 6.33 -6.10 -4.85
CA PRO A 375 7.11 -7.14 -5.54
C PRO A 375 7.73 -8.15 -4.56
N ARG A 376 7.71 -9.44 -4.96
CA ARG A 376 8.39 -10.53 -4.28
C ARG A 376 9.67 -10.92 -5.04
N ALA A 377 10.58 -11.65 -4.39
CA ALA A 377 11.76 -12.21 -5.03
C ALA A 377 11.87 -13.71 -4.72
N ALA A 378 12.24 -14.49 -5.73
CA ALA A 378 12.45 -15.92 -5.58
C ALA A 378 13.76 -16.18 -4.80
N ARG A 379 13.67 -16.91 -3.70
CA ARG A 379 14.80 -17.27 -2.82
C ARG A 379 15.61 -18.44 -3.36
N GLU A 380 15.00 -19.27 -4.18
CA GLU A 380 15.55 -20.48 -4.79
C GLU A 380 14.94 -20.67 -6.18
N ASP A 381 15.45 -21.61 -6.95
CA ASP A 381 14.83 -22.04 -8.19
C ASP A 381 13.53 -22.78 -7.85
N ILE A 382 12.44 -22.44 -8.53
CA ILE A 382 11.12 -23.03 -8.30
C ILE A 382 10.43 -23.34 -9.64
N ASN A 383 9.46 -24.25 -9.60
CA ASN A 383 8.57 -24.51 -10.72
C ASN A 383 7.14 -24.09 -10.32
N ILE A 384 6.50 -23.29 -11.17
CA ILE A 384 5.10 -22.91 -11.02
C ILE A 384 4.36 -23.33 -12.29
N ASN A 385 3.41 -24.23 -12.15
CA ASN A 385 2.57 -24.74 -13.24
C ASN A 385 3.38 -25.19 -14.49
N GLY A 386 4.51 -25.87 -14.24
CA GLY A 386 5.39 -26.39 -15.29
C GLY A 386 6.45 -25.38 -15.76
N TYR A 387 6.42 -24.13 -15.34
CA TYR A 387 7.40 -23.11 -15.72
C TYR A 387 8.50 -22.95 -14.67
N ASP A 388 9.74 -22.85 -15.13
CA ASP A 388 10.92 -22.67 -14.28
C ASP A 388 11.14 -21.19 -13.97
N ILE A 389 11.14 -20.84 -12.68
CA ILE A 389 11.41 -19.51 -12.17
C ILE A 389 12.72 -19.56 -11.41
N LYS A 390 13.72 -18.82 -11.87
CA LYS A 390 15.05 -18.82 -11.27
C LYS A 390 15.12 -17.98 -9.99
N LYS A 391 16.00 -18.41 -9.08
CA LYS A 391 16.40 -17.63 -7.91
C LYS A 391 16.73 -16.19 -8.31
N GLY A 392 16.28 -15.23 -7.53
CA GLY A 392 16.47 -13.79 -7.79
C GLY A 392 15.48 -13.18 -8.79
N SER A 393 14.62 -14.01 -9.46
CA SER A 393 13.53 -13.47 -10.26
C SER A 393 12.60 -12.64 -9.39
N ARG A 394 12.17 -11.49 -9.90
CA ARG A 394 11.10 -10.69 -9.28
C ARG A 394 9.74 -11.28 -9.65
N VAL A 395 8.81 -11.30 -8.70
CA VAL A 395 7.48 -11.86 -8.94
C VAL A 395 6.43 -10.84 -8.53
N LEU A 396 5.53 -10.55 -9.46
CA LEU A 396 4.42 -9.63 -9.32
C LEU A 396 3.10 -10.39 -9.43
N VAL A 397 2.10 -9.95 -8.68
CA VAL A 397 0.71 -10.42 -8.82
C VAL A 397 -0.15 -9.24 -9.23
N ASN A 398 -0.71 -9.28 -10.44
CA ASN A 398 -1.53 -8.21 -10.97
C ASN A 398 -2.99 -8.37 -10.50
N VAL A 399 -3.28 -7.87 -9.30
CA VAL A 399 -4.62 -7.95 -8.68
C VAL A 399 -5.63 -7.06 -9.41
N TRP A 400 -5.19 -6.02 -10.11
CA TRP A 400 -6.04 -5.21 -10.97
C TRP A 400 -6.65 -6.04 -12.11
N THR A 401 -5.85 -6.92 -12.72
CA THR A 401 -6.30 -7.87 -13.75
C THR A 401 -7.26 -8.90 -13.17
N ILE A 402 -6.93 -9.49 -12.00
CA ILE A 402 -7.77 -10.47 -11.32
C ILE A 402 -9.12 -9.87 -10.97
N GLY A 403 -9.14 -8.64 -10.44
CA GLY A 403 -10.37 -7.92 -10.12
C GLY A 403 -11.25 -7.59 -11.34
N ARG A 404 -10.74 -7.80 -12.57
CA ARG A 404 -11.45 -7.56 -13.83
C ARG A 404 -11.56 -8.79 -14.73
N ASP A 405 -11.26 -9.97 -14.20
CA ASP A 405 -11.36 -11.21 -14.96
C ASP A 405 -12.85 -11.58 -15.14
N PRO A 406 -13.38 -11.61 -16.40
CA PRO A 406 -14.78 -11.97 -16.66
C PRO A 406 -15.12 -13.42 -16.34
N LYS A 407 -14.12 -14.28 -16.12
CA LYS A 407 -14.32 -15.66 -15.65
C LYS A 407 -14.69 -15.71 -14.16
N VAL A 408 -14.35 -14.66 -13.41
CA VAL A 408 -14.53 -14.54 -11.96
C VAL A 408 -15.68 -13.58 -11.63
N TRP A 409 -15.74 -12.47 -12.37
CA TRP A 409 -16.64 -11.35 -12.08
C TRP A 409 -17.60 -11.11 -13.23
N ASP A 410 -18.91 -11.21 -12.97
CA ASP A 410 -19.92 -10.72 -13.90
C ASP A 410 -19.79 -9.20 -14.01
N LYS A 411 -19.87 -8.65 -15.24
CA LYS A 411 -19.69 -7.23 -15.55
C LYS A 411 -18.49 -6.62 -14.79
N PRO A 412 -17.27 -7.10 -15.10
CA PRO A 412 -16.07 -6.84 -14.29
C PRO A 412 -15.68 -5.36 -14.19
N ASP A 413 -16.04 -4.54 -15.16
CA ASP A 413 -15.72 -3.10 -15.20
C ASP A 413 -16.81 -2.21 -14.59
N GLU A 414 -17.95 -2.78 -14.21
CA GLU A 414 -19.01 -2.05 -13.54
C GLU A 414 -18.80 -2.00 -12.03
N PHE A 415 -19.02 -0.82 -11.43
CA PHE A 415 -19.13 -0.67 -9.99
C PHE A 415 -20.49 -1.19 -9.51
N PHE A 416 -20.50 -2.35 -8.89
CA PHE A 416 -21.72 -3.07 -8.51
C PHE A 416 -21.56 -3.75 -7.13
N PRO A 417 -21.77 -3.02 -6.03
CA PRO A 417 -21.60 -3.53 -4.67
C PRO A 417 -22.42 -4.77 -4.35
N GLU A 418 -23.58 -4.92 -4.98
CA GLU A 418 -24.52 -6.03 -4.77
C GLU A 418 -23.90 -7.40 -5.05
N ARG A 419 -22.83 -7.48 -5.85
CA ARG A 419 -22.08 -8.74 -6.07
C ARG A 419 -21.54 -9.36 -4.79
N PHE A 420 -21.37 -8.55 -3.75
CA PHE A 420 -20.88 -8.99 -2.44
C PHE A 420 -21.99 -9.26 -1.41
N ILE A 421 -23.24 -9.01 -1.75
CA ILE A 421 -24.37 -9.32 -0.87
C ILE A 421 -24.70 -10.80 -1.02
N GLY A 422 -24.67 -11.52 0.12
CA GLY A 422 -24.84 -12.98 0.11
C GLY A 422 -23.66 -13.78 -0.44
N ASN A 423 -22.55 -13.11 -0.76
CA ASN A 423 -21.31 -13.72 -1.25
C ASN A 423 -20.28 -13.79 -0.13
N SER A 424 -19.58 -14.94 -0.01
CA SER A 424 -18.58 -15.18 1.04
C SER A 424 -17.21 -14.56 0.74
N ILE A 425 -16.95 -14.08 -0.50
CA ILE A 425 -15.66 -13.49 -0.87
C ILE A 425 -15.33 -12.29 0.03
N ASP A 426 -14.15 -12.34 0.65
CA ASP A 426 -13.67 -11.34 1.59
C ASP A 426 -12.21 -10.92 1.29
N VAL A 427 -11.78 -9.82 1.89
CA VAL A 427 -10.45 -9.19 1.70
C VAL A 427 -9.36 -9.75 2.62
N ARG A 428 -9.67 -10.80 3.39
CA ARG A 428 -8.80 -11.34 4.45
C ARG A 428 -7.67 -12.25 3.93
N GLY A 429 -7.46 -12.30 2.62
CA GLY A 429 -6.35 -13.03 2.00
C GLY A 429 -6.54 -14.54 1.88
N HIS A 430 -7.79 -15.02 1.97
CA HIS A 430 -8.19 -16.42 1.74
C HIS A 430 -8.87 -16.58 0.38
N ASP A 431 -9.47 -15.52 -0.14
CA ASP A 431 -10.17 -15.45 -1.42
C ASP A 431 -9.26 -14.76 -2.44
N TYR A 432 -8.68 -15.54 -3.33
CA TYR A 432 -7.66 -15.06 -4.29
C TYR A 432 -8.28 -14.24 -5.43
N GLU A 433 -9.59 -14.19 -5.50
CA GLU A 433 -10.38 -13.33 -6.36
C GLU A 433 -10.26 -11.85 -5.94
N LEU A 434 -10.12 -11.59 -4.62
CA LEU A 434 -10.13 -10.24 -4.04
C LEU A 434 -8.97 -10.03 -3.05
N LEU A 435 -7.89 -9.44 -3.53
CA LEU A 435 -6.62 -9.34 -2.82
C LEU A 435 -6.12 -7.91 -2.58
N PRO A 436 -6.93 -6.97 -2.07
CA PRO A 436 -6.47 -5.59 -1.89
C PRO A 436 -5.31 -5.47 -0.88
N PHE A 437 -5.26 -6.39 0.09
CA PHE A 437 -4.21 -6.47 1.12
C PHE A 437 -3.19 -7.58 0.84
N GLY A 438 -3.28 -8.24 -0.33
CA GLY A 438 -2.51 -9.43 -0.65
C GLY A 438 -2.90 -10.63 0.19
N ALA A 439 -2.06 -11.67 0.19
CA ALA A 439 -2.26 -12.90 0.96
C ALA A 439 -0.93 -13.49 1.45
N GLY A 440 -1.03 -14.54 2.28
CA GLY A 440 0.11 -15.29 2.80
C GLY A 440 0.95 -14.51 3.79
N ARG A 441 2.22 -14.89 3.94
CA ARG A 441 3.13 -14.31 4.94
C ARG A 441 3.30 -12.81 4.78
N ARG A 442 3.35 -12.31 3.56
CA ARG A 442 3.54 -10.89 3.22
C ARG A 442 2.23 -10.09 3.08
N MET A 443 1.10 -10.66 3.47
CA MET A 443 -0.16 -9.92 3.56
C MET A 443 0.00 -8.67 4.43
N CYS A 444 -0.68 -7.59 4.09
CA CYS A 444 -0.66 -6.34 4.86
C CYS A 444 -0.95 -6.59 6.35
N PRO A 445 -0.06 -6.23 7.27
CA PRO A 445 -0.31 -6.42 8.70
C PRO A 445 -1.35 -5.46 9.25
N GLY A 446 -1.48 -4.27 8.65
CA GLY A 446 -2.40 -3.21 9.07
C GLY A 446 -3.82 -3.33 8.49
N TYR A 447 -4.15 -4.42 7.77
CA TYR A 447 -5.48 -4.55 7.15
C TYR A 447 -6.64 -4.38 8.14
N PRO A 448 -6.55 -4.83 9.42
CA PRO A 448 -7.66 -4.65 10.34
C PRO A 448 -7.92 -3.19 10.69
N LEU A 449 -6.82 -2.41 10.87
CA LEU A 449 -6.93 -0.96 11.08
C LEU A 449 -7.45 -0.26 9.82
N GLY A 450 -6.90 -0.60 8.65
CA GLY A 450 -7.33 -0.01 7.37
C GLY A 450 -8.83 -0.23 7.11
N LEU A 451 -9.35 -1.43 7.34
CA LEU A 451 -10.79 -1.72 7.20
C LEU A 451 -11.64 -0.91 8.17
N LYS A 452 -11.23 -0.82 9.46
CA LYS A 452 -11.95 0.00 10.45
C LYS A 452 -12.01 1.46 10.00
N VAL A 453 -10.89 2.04 9.57
CA VAL A 453 -10.83 3.44 9.12
C VAL A 453 -11.67 3.65 7.85
N ILE A 454 -11.55 2.77 6.84
CA ILE A 454 -12.32 2.88 5.59
C ILE A 454 -13.83 2.80 5.87
N GLN A 455 -14.27 1.77 6.61
CA GLN A 455 -15.68 1.57 6.89
C GLN A 455 -16.25 2.69 7.75
N ALA A 456 -15.57 3.09 8.84
CA ALA A 456 -16.01 4.16 9.72
C ALA A 456 -16.10 5.50 8.96
N THR A 457 -15.11 5.80 8.12
CA THR A 457 -15.13 7.04 7.32
C THR A 457 -16.25 7.00 6.30
N LEU A 458 -16.32 5.94 5.49
CA LEU A 458 -17.32 5.81 4.42
C LEU A 458 -18.74 5.85 4.97
N SER A 459 -19.04 5.05 6.02
CA SER A 459 -20.39 5.03 6.62
C SER A 459 -20.79 6.40 7.15
N ASN A 460 -19.92 7.11 7.86
CA ASN A 460 -20.24 8.41 8.42
C ASN A 460 -20.34 9.53 7.36
N LEU A 461 -19.53 9.46 6.29
CA LEU A 461 -19.65 10.39 5.16
C LEU A 461 -20.98 10.22 4.42
N LEU A 462 -21.44 8.99 4.21
CA LEU A 462 -22.72 8.70 3.55
C LEU A 462 -23.91 8.94 4.49
N HIS A 463 -23.73 8.68 5.78
CA HIS A 463 -24.75 8.92 6.79
C HIS A 463 -25.00 10.40 7.04
N GLY A 464 -23.93 11.18 7.20
CA GLY A 464 -24.02 12.59 7.55
C GLY A 464 -24.27 13.53 6.39
N PHE A 465 -23.94 13.15 5.16
CA PHE A 465 -23.94 14.11 4.06
C PHE A 465 -24.52 13.50 2.78
N LYS A 466 -25.27 14.35 2.05
CA LYS A 466 -25.58 14.15 0.65
C LYS A 466 -24.42 14.74 -0.18
N TRP A 467 -23.91 13.93 -1.11
CA TRP A 467 -22.79 14.32 -1.94
C TRP A 467 -23.25 14.68 -3.35
N ARG A 468 -22.72 15.77 -3.88
CA ARG A 468 -22.92 16.16 -5.27
C ARG A 468 -21.65 16.75 -5.87
N LEU A 469 -21.59 16.79 -7.20
CA LEU A 469 -20.55 17.53 -7.90
C LEU A 469 -20.79 19.05 -7.78
N PRO A 470 -19.74 19.87 -7.96
CA PRO A 470 -19.89 21.32 -8.09
C PRO A 470 -20.85 21.71 -9.20
N ASP A 471 -21.46 22.90 -9.08
CA ASP A 471 -22.42 23.38 -10.06
C ASP A 471 -21.80 23.42 -11.47
N GLY A 472 -22.58 22.99 -12.47
CA GLY A 472 -22.15 22.88 -13.86
C GLY A 472 -21.39 21.62 -14.24
N GLN A 473 -20.99 20.76 -13.28
CA GLN A 473 -20.39 19.46 -13.55
C GLN A 473 -21.43 18.33 -13.58
N LYS A 474 -21.36 17.49 -14.61
CA LYS A 474 -22.18 16.28 -14.73
C LYS A 474 -21.38 15.06 -14.27
N LYS A 475 -22.07 14.00 -13.85
CA LYS A 475 -21.45 12.74 -13.41
C LYS A 475 -20.64 12.06 -14.53
N GLU A 476 -21.03 12.27 -15.78
CA GLU A 476 -20.34 11.77 -16.97
C GLU A 476 -19.00 12.45 -17.21
N ASP A 477 -18.84 13.70 -16.73
CA ASP A 477 -17.61 14.49 -16.88
C ASP A 477 -16.60 14.22 -15.76
N LEU A 478 -16.98 13.41 -14.75
CA LEU A 478 -16.10 13.09 -13.64
C LEU A 478 -14.90 12.26 -14.16
N ASN A 479 -13.72 12.89 -14.14
CA ASN A 479 -12.50 12.21 -14.55
C ASN A 479 -12.15 11.07 -13.59
N MET A 480 -12.00 9.85 -14.13
CA MET A 480 -11.66 8.63 -13.39
C MET A 480 -10.24 8.13 -13.71
N ASP A 481 -9.39 8.97 -14.30
CA ASP A 481 -7.98 8.64 -14.51
C ASP A 481 -7.26 8.44 -13.16
N GLU A 482 -6.29 7.57 -13.20
CA GLU A 482 -5.44 7.23 -12.06
C GLU A 482 -3.98 7.58 -12.30
N ILE A 483 -3.20 7.71 -11.25
CA ILE A 483 -1.74 7.83 -11.28
C ILE A 483 -1.15 6.58 -10.63
N PHE A 484 -0.17 5.98 -11.27
CA PHE A 484 0.59 4.89 -10.68
C PHE A 484 1.72 5.43 -9.78
N GLY A 485 1.83 4.86 -8.59
CA GLY A 485 2.86 5.15 -7.61
C GLY A 485 2.97 4.02 -6.59
N LEU A 486 3.35 4.34 -5.37
CA LEU A 486 3.25 3.40 -4.25
C LEU A 486 1.78 3.04 -3.96
N SER A 487 0.90 4.02 -4.10
CA SER A 487 -0.56 3.87 -4.19
C SER A 487 -1.05 4.27 -5.59
N THR A 488 -2.34 4.03 -5.88
CA THR A 488 -2.96 4.36 -7.17
C THR A 488 -4.15 5.30 -6.95
N PRO A 489 -3.90 6.58 -6.60
CA PRO A 489 -4.94 7.58 -6.44
C PRO A 489 -5.49 8.06 -7.77
N LYS A 490 -6.58 8.81 -7.74
CA LYS A 490 -7.08 9.55 -8.90
C LYS A 490 -6.01 10.52 -9.41
N LYS A 491 -5.91 10.68 -10.72
CA LYS A 491 -5.01 11.68 -11.33
C LYS A 491 -5.39 13.10 -10.95
N TYR A 492 -6.68 13.37 -10.95
CA TYR A 492 -7.26 14.64 -10.53
C TYR A 492 -8.05 14.39 -9.25
N PRO A 493 -7.68 15.07 -8.15
CA PRO A 493 -8.41 14.95 -6.89
C PRO A 493 -9.91 15.20 -7.07
N LEU A 494 -10.72 14.46 -6.34
CA LEU A 494 -12.16 14.66 -6.34
C LEU A 494 -12.49 16.02 -5.69
N VAL A 495 -13.17 16.88 -6.44
CA VAL A 495 -13.84 18.05 -5.90
C VAL A 495 -15.33 17.75 -5.80
N ALA A 496 -15.89 17.85 -4.60
CA ALA A 496 -17.29 17.54 -4.34
C ALA A 496 -17.90 18.51 -3.34
N VAL A 497 -19.22 18.55 -3.27
CA VAL A 497 -19.97 19.35 -2.32
C VAL A 497 -20.67 18.42 -1.35
N ALA A 498 -20.49 18.64 -0.05
CA ALA A 498 -21.16 17.91 1.02
C ALA A 498 -22.32 18.78 1.56
N GLU A 499 -23.54 18.24 1.59
CA GLU A 499 -24.72 18.87 2.15
C GLU A 499 -25.19 18.08 3.37
N PRO A 500 -25.42 18.70 4.54
CA PRO A 500 -25.88 18.00 5.74
C PRO A 500 -27.17 17.22 5.50
N ARG A 501 -27.21 15.96 5.98
CA ARG A 501 -28.35 15.07 5.84
C ARG A 501 -29.05 14.76 7.16
N LEU A 502 -28.30 14.83 8.27
CA LEU A 502 -28.83 14.63 9.62
C LEU A 502 -29.33 15.94 10.23
N PRO A 503 -30.12 15.90 11.34
CA PRO A 503 -30.49 17.08 12.09
C PRO A 503 -29.25 17.86 12.60
N ALA A 504 -29.30 19.19 12.58
CA ALA A 504 -28.14 20.04 12.88
C ALA A 504 -27.52 19.79 14.28
N HIS A 505 -28.31 19.35 15.25
CA HIS A 505 -27.84 19.09 16.61
C HIS A 505 -26.95 17.84 16.73
N VAL A 506 -26.98 16.93 15.72
CA VAL A 506 -26.18 15.73 15.69
C VAL A 506 -24.71 16.02 15.29
N TYR A 507 -24.49 17.12 14.54
CA TYR A 507 -23.14 17.45 14.08
C TYR A 507 -22.25 17.90 15.24
N PRO A 508 -20.95 17.48 15.24
CA PRO A 508 -20.00 17.87 16.27
C PRO A 508 -19.84 19.41 16.33
N LYS A 509 -19.91 19.98 17.54
CA LYS A 509 -19.75 21.42 17.79
C LYS A 509 -18.29 21.86 17.71
#